data_e42e47e3e4222e9e1ca3d30c24663f26
#
_entry.id   e42e47e3e4222e9e1ca3d30c24663f26
#
_cell.length_a   1.000
_cell.length_b   1.000
_cell.length_c   1.000
_cell.angle_alpha   90.00
_cell.angle_beta   90.00
_cell.angle_gamma   90.00
#
_symmetry.space_group_name_H-M   'P 1'
#
loop_
_entity.id
_entity.type
_entity.pdbx_description
1 polymer ?
#
loop_
_entity_poly.entity_id
_entity_poly.type
_entity_poly.pdbx_seq_one_letter_code
_entity_poly.pdbx_strand_id
1 'polypeptide(L)'
;MSNNIEALEKTLPTAPMKLVAMESCKDLGQKVNDYLVSFRKDTINEITNSPLYANYKSNSYLVDCSCPRFGSGEAKGILKETIRGTDLFIMTDVCNYSLTYSVNGHLNHMSPDDHYQDLKRIISAATGKAHRINVIMPFLYESRQHKRTKRESLDCALALEELTAMGVENIITFDAHDPRVQNAIPLSGFDSFDPPYQFMKALFKAVPDLIVDKEHLMIISPDEGAMHSAV
;
A
#
# COMPACT_ATOMS: atom_id res chain seq x y z
N MET A 1 -14.62 -4.58 -20.34
CA MET A 1 -14.16 -3.63 -19.29
C MET A 1 -15.16 -2.52 -18.97
N SER A 2 -16.02 -2.08 -19.89
CA SER A 2 -17.02 -1.01 -19.64
C SER A 2 -18.06 -1.35 -18.57
N ASN A 3 -18.56 -2.58 -18.52
CA ASN A 3 -19.64 -2.96 -17.60
C ASN A 3 -19.25 -2.93 -16.10
N ASN A 4 -17.96 -3.11 -15.76
CA ASN A 4 -17.51 -3.05 -14.37
C ASN A 4 -17.35 -1.61 -13.87
N ILE A 5 -17.00 -0.68 -14.75
CA ILE A 5 -16.88 0.75 -14.41
C ILE A 5 -18.28 1.33 -14.13
N GLU A 6 -19.25 1.03 -14.99
CA GLU A 6 -20.64 1.46 -14.81
C GLU A 6 -21.30 0.90 -13.52
N ALA A 7 -20.92 -0.32 -13.11
CA ALA A 7 -21.38 -0.90 -11.86
C ALA A 7 -20.75 -0.19 -10.63
N LEU A 8 -19.46 0.15 -10.69
CA LEU A 8 -18.76 0.89 -9.65
C LEU A 8 -19.27 2.32 -9.49
N GLU A 9 -19.67 2.97 -10.60
CA GLU A 9 -20.25 4.31 -10.61
C GLU A 9 -21.58 4.40 -9.88
N LYS A 10 -22.33 3.30 -9.81
CA LYS A 10 -23.64 3.20 -9.16
C LYS A 10 -23.59 2.73 -7.72
N THR A 11 -22.41 2.30 -7.21
CA THR A 11 -22.27 1.85 -5.83
C THR A 11 -22.02 3.02 -4.90
N LEU A 12 -22.72 3.02 -3.77
CA LEU A 12 -22.48 3.99 -2.70
C LEU A 12 -21.12 3.71 -2.04
N PRO A 13 -20.30 4.73 -1.81
CA PRO A 13 -19.08 4.55 -1.03
C PRO A 13 -19.45 4.14 0.39
N THR A 14 -18.73 3.17 0.95
CA THR A 14 -18.91 2.70 2.34
C THR A 14 -18.66 3.82 3.34
N ALA A 15 -17.64 4.64 3.08
CA ALA A 15 -17.27 5.81 3.85
C ALA A 15 -16.40 6.76 3.00
N PRO A 16 -16.25 8.03 3.41
CA PRO A 16 -15.30 8.95 2.76
C PRO A 16 -13.89 8.39 2.79
N MET A 17 -13.24 8.32 1.64
CA MET A 17 -11.88 7.80 1.53
C MET A 17 -10.86 8.85 1.98
N LYS A 18 -9.84 8.41 2.73
CA LYS A 18 -8.65 9.18 3.06
C LYS A 18 -7.39 8.33 2.85
N LEU A 19 -6.31 8.99 2.47
CA LEU A 19 -5.02 8.36 2.18
C LEU A 19 -3.93 8.99 3.06
N VAL A 20 -3.28 8.19 3.86
CA VAL A 20 -2.06 8.55 4.57
C VAL A 20 -0.88 7.98 3.80
N ALA A 21 -0.08 8.83 3.19
CA ALA A 21 1.21 8.45 2.62
C ALA A 21 2.30 8.74 3.66
N MET A 22 2.86 7.67 4.24
CA MET A 22 3.96 7.81 5.18
C MET A 22 5.21 8.39 4.50
N GLU A 23 6.15 8.91 5.26
CA GLU A 23 7.34 9.59 4.73
C GLU A 23 8.08 8.75 3.68
N SER A 24 8.14 7.43 3.88
CA SER A 24 8.75 6.46 2.95
C SER A 24 8.02 6.33 1.61
N CYS A 25 6.75 6.75 1.53
CA CYS A 25 5.87 6.62 0.37
C CYS A 25 5.34 7.95 -0.16
N LYS A 26 5.83 9.10 0.28
CA LYS A 26 5.25 10.42 -0.05
C LYS A 26 5.07 10.66 -1.54
N ASP A 27 6.11 10.44 -2.33
CA ASP A 27 6.08 10.68 -3.78
C ASP A 27 5.08 9.75 -4.49
N LEU A 28 5.04 8.48 -4.08
CA LEU A 28 4.07 7.53 -4.61
C LEU A 28 2.66 7.90 -4.19
N GLY A 29 2.47 8.25 -2.92
CA GLY A 29 1.18 8.67 -2.39
C GLY A 29 0.65 9.92 -3.06
N GLN A 30 1.50 10.90 -3.39
CA GLN A 30 1.10 12.07 -4.16
C GLN A 30 0.61 11.67 -5.57
N LYS A 31 1.33 10.81 -6.28
CA LYS A 31 0.93 10.32 -7.60
C LYS A 31 -0.40 9.56 -7.55
N VAL A 32 -0.59 8.73 -6.52
CA VAL A 32 -1.85 8.00 -6.30
C VAL A 32 -3.00 8.99 -6.04
N ASN A 33 -2.77 9.99 -5.17
CA ASN A 33 -3.75 11.04 -4.91
C ASN A 33 -4.17 11.77 -6.19
N ASP A 34 -3.21 12.20 -6.99
CA ASP A 34 -3.47 12.97 -8.21
C ASP A 34 -4.24 12.13 -9.24
N TYR A 35 -3.89 10.85 -9.36
CA TYR A 35 -4.64 9.91 -10.19
C TYR A 35 -6.08 9.72 -9.69
N LEU A 36 -6.28 9.53 -8.40
CA LEU A 36 -7.61 9.35 -7.81
C LEU A 36 -8.47 10.61 -7.97
N VAL A 37 -7.89 11.79 -7.78
CA VAL A 37 -8.58 13.08 -7.99
C VAL A 37 -9.01 13.22 -9.45
N SER A 38 -8.12 12.92 -10.40
CA SER A 38 -8.44 12.97 -11.83
C SER A 38 -9.50 11.93 -12.20
N PHE A 39 -9.27 10.68 -11.84
CA PHE A 39 -10.21 9.58 -12.12
C PHE A 39 -11.62 9.88 -11.61
N ARG A 40 -11.75 10.38 -10.38
CA ARG A 40 -13.06 10.71 -9.82
C ARG A 40 -13.71 11.96 -10.41
N LYS A 41 -12.93 12.94 -10.89
CA LYS A 41 -13.47 14.08 -11.64
C LYS A 41 -14.09 13.65 -12.95
N ASP A 42 -13.43 12.74 -13.66
CA ASP A 42 -13.88 12.28 -14.98
C ASP A 42 -15.12 11.35 -14.86
N THR A 43 -15.18 10.54 -13.81
CA THR A 43 -16.24 9.54 -13.62
C THR A 43 -17.58 10.15 -13.13
N ILE A 44 -17.60 11.34 -12.51
CA ILE A 44 -18.75 11.84 -11.73
C ILE A 44 -19.40 13.09 -12.33
N ASN A 45 -19.36 13.30 -13.61
CA ASN A 45 -20.12 14.40 -14.19
C ASN A 45 -21.65 14.25 -14.08
N GLU A 46 -22.16 13.05 -13.78
CA GLU A 46 -23.59 12.74 -13.76
C GLU A 46 -24.22 12.55 -12.37
N ILE A 47 -23.44 12.31 -11.29
CA ILE A 47 -23.99 11.93 -9.95
C ILE A 47 -23.92 13.10 -8.95
N THR A 48 -23.90 14.33 -9.40
CA THR A 48 -23.32 15.48 -8.69
C THR A 48 -24.14 16.08 -7.56
N ASN A 49 -25.41 15.76 -7.37
CA ASN A 49 -26.29 16.50 -6.47
C ASN A 49 -26.82 15.71 -5.25
N SER A 50 -26.40 14.48 -5.05
CA SER A 50 -26.81 13.69 -3.89
C SER A 50 -25.91 13.95 -2.69
N PRO A 51 -26.46 14.22 -1.48
CA PRO A 51 -25.68 14.31 -0.23
C PRO A 51 -24.85 13.06 0.08
N LEU A 52 -25.26 11.90 -0.46
CA LEU A 52 -24.55 10.60 -0.31
C LEU A 52 -23.14 10.62 -0.91
N TYR A 53 -22.91 11.50 -1.90
CA TYR A 53 -21.61 11.64 -2.58
C TYR A 53 -20.86 12.92 -2.19
N ALA A 54 -21.31 13.62 -1.14
CA ALA A 54 -20.74 14.92 -0.75
C ALA A 54 -19.22 14.88 -0.54
N ASN A 55 -18.67 13.74 -0.09
CA ASN A 55 -17.24 13.55 0.14
C ASN A 55 -16.55 12.71 -0.96
N TYR A 56 -17.25 12.38 -2.03
CA TYR A 56 -16.70 11.57 -3.11
C TYR A 56 -15.80 12.40 -4.03
N LYS A 57 -16.12 13.68 -4.23
CA LYS A 57 -15.26 14.63 -4.92
C LYS A 57 -14.42 15.38 -3.90
N SER A 58 -13.13 15.17 -3.95
CA SER A 58 -12.17 15.92 -3.15
C SER A 58 -11.06 16.44 -4.03
N ASN A 59 -10.49 17.58 -3.68
CA ASN A 59 -9.30 18.10 -4.34
C ASN A 59 -8.02 17.38 -3.83
N SER A 60 -8.11 16.69 -2.70
CA SER A 60 -7.07 15.83 -2.16
C SER A 60 -7.68 14.83 -1.20
N TYR A 61 -7.18 13.60 -1.23
CA TYR A 61 -7.49 12.53 -0.28
C TYR A 61 -6.39 12.38 0.76
N LEU A 62 -5.26 13.07 0.60
CA LEU A 62 -4.12 12.97 1.49
C LEU A 62 -4.44 13.52 2.89
N VAL A 63 -3.94 12.83 3.88
CA VAL A 63 -3.89 13.23 5.28
C VAL A 63 -2.42 13.26 5.71
N ASP A 64 -1.99 14.39 6.20
CA ASP A 64 -0.63 14.56 6.70
C ASP A 64 -0.42 13.74 7.97
N CYS A 65 0.72 13.05 8.02
CA CYS A 65 1.17 12.30 9.19
C CYS A 65 2.66 12.56 9.47
N SER A 66 3.09 12.22 10.67
CA SER A 66 4.51 12.25 11.01
C SER A 66 4.82 11.27 12.15
N CYS A 67 6.06 10.78 12.18
CA CYS A 67 6.60 9.96 13.25
C CYS A 67 7.89 10.60 13.82
N PRO A 68 7.78 11.73 14.54
CA PRO A 68 8.96 12.39 15.10
C PRO A 68 9.67 11.50 16.10
N ARG A 69 11.01 11.46 15.99
CA ARG A 69 11.87 10.71 16.89
C ARG A 69 12.23 11.54 18.14
N PHE A 70 12.29 10.87 19.28
CA PHE A 70 12.94 11.38 20.48
C PHE A 70 14.46 11.15 20.38
N GLY A 71 15.22 11.79 21.26
CA GLY A 71 16.68 11.63 21.30
C GLY A 71 17.15 10.18 21.53
N SER A 72 16.31 9.36 22.18
CA SER A 72 16.53 7.91 22.37
C SER A 72 16.31 7.05 21.13
N GLY A 73 15.73 7.62 20.04
CA GLY A 73 15.32 6.88 18.85
C GLY A 73 13.87 6.39 18.85
N GLU A 74 13.19 6.43 19.99
CA GLU A 74 11.75 6.18 20.07
C GLU A 74 10.97 7.23 19.27
N ALA A 75 9.74 6.89 18.84
CA ALA A 75 8.90 7.82 18.10
C ALA A 75 7.45 7.79 18.56
N LYS A 76 6.67 8.76 18.10
CA LYS A 76 5.20 8.77 18.23
C LYS A 76 4.56 8.98 16.85
N GLY A 77 3.42 8.30 16.59
CA GLY A 77 2.61 8.56 15.41
C GLY A 77 1.68 9.75 15.60
N ILE A 78 1.63 10.64 14.62
CA ILE A 78 0.76 11.83 14.63
C ILE A 78 0.00 11.88 13.30
N LEU A 79 -1.33 11.98 13.38
CA LEU A 79 -2.20 12.36 12.26
C LEU A 79 -2.58 13.84 12.45
N LYS A 80 -2.34 14.67 11.43
CA LYS A 80 -2.53 16.12 11.55
C LYS A 80 -3.94 16.60 11.19
N GLU A 81 -4.77 15.69 10.64
CA GLU A 81 -6.15 15.97 10.29
C GLU A 81 -7.09 14.91 10.87
N THR A 82 -8.39 15.23 10.88
CA THR A 82 -9.39 14.25 11.31
C THR A 82 -9.57 13.15 10.25
N ILE A 83 -9.59 11.91 10.75
CA ILE A 83 -9.88 10.71 9.96
C ILE A 83 -11.16 9.99 10.45
N ARG A 84 -11.94 10.69 11.28
CA ARG A 84 -13.12 10.12 11.92
C ARG A 84 -14.16 9.68 10.89
N GLY A 85 -14.57 8.42 10.98
CA GLY A 85 -15.59 7.83 10.11
C GLY A 85 -15.15 7.63 8.65
N THR A 86 -13.83 7.71 8.36
CA THR A 86 -13.32 7.52 7.01
C THR A 86 -12.88 6.08 6.72
N ASP A 87 -12.91 5.71 5.46
CA ASP A 87 -12.22 4.54 4.92
C ASP A 87 -10.76 4.95 4.69
N LEU A 88 -9.90 4.58 5.62
CA LEU A 88 -8.52 5.05 5.70
C LEU A 88 -7.57 4.05 5.05
N PHE A 89 -6.78 4.52 4.10
CA PHE A 89 -5.67 3.79 3.49
C PHE A 89 -4.35 4.35 3.97
N ILE A 90 -3.47 3.51 4.49
CA ILE A 90 -2.14 3.89 4.99
C ILE A 90 -1.09 3.22 4.09
N MET A 91 -0.29 4.04 3.41
CA MET A 91 0.78 3.57 2.52
C MET A 91 2.13 3.70 3.19
N THR A 92 2.94 2.63 3.14
CA THR A 92 4.33 2.63 3.60
C THR A 92 5.22 1.79 2.70
N ASP A 93 6.40 2.30 2.35
CA ASP A 93 7.47 1.52 1.73
C ASP A 93 8.48 1.13 2.82
N VAL A 94 8.44 -0.13 3.21
CA VAL A 94 9.34 -0.67 4.24
C VAL A 94 10.78 -0.83 3.75
N CYS A 95 11.00 -0.80 2.44
CA CYS A 95 12.32 -0.94 1.83
C CYS A 95 13.01 0.40 1.54
N ASN A 96 12.41 1.53 1.88
CA ASN A 96 13.00 2.85 1.65
C ASN A 96 14.17 3.11 2.62
N TYR A 97 15.38 2.87 2.14
CA TYR A 97 16.61 3.07 2.89
C TYR A 97 17.16 4.52 2.84
N SER A 98 16.50 5.41 2.10
CA SER A 98 16.97 6.80 1.95
C SER A 98 16.65 7.67 3.18
N LEU A 99 15.65 7.31 3.97
CA LEU A 99 15.26 8.07 5.15
C LEU A 99 16.22 7.81 6.31
N THR A 100 16.47 8.88 7.05
CA THR A 100 17.39 8.87 8.18
C THR A 100 16.78 9.54 9.42
N TYR A 101 17.26 9.17 10.58
CA TYR A 101 16.98 9.83 11.84
C TYR A 101 18.22 9.87 12.73
N SER A 102 18.24 10.78 13.69
CA SER A 102 19.36 10.94 14.62
C SER A 102 19.05 10.35 15.99
N VAL A 103 19.99 9.57 16.54
CA VAL A 103 19.95 9.05 17.91
C VAL A 103 21.25 9.46 18.59
N ASN A 104 21.15 10.22 19.68
CA ASN A 104 22.31 10.71 20.44
C ASN A 104 23.39 11.37 19.55
N GLY A 105 22.96 12.08 18.51
CA GLY A 105 23.86 12.74 17.56
C GLY A 105 24.40 11.87 16.43
N HIS A 106 24.08 10.57 16.39
CA HIS A 106 24.46 9.67 15.30
C HIS A 106 23.33 9.53 14.28
N LEU A 107 23.69 9.64 13.01
CA LEU A 107 22.76 9.45 11.91
C LEU A 107 22.56 7.97 11.62
N ASN A 108 21.30 7.52 11.58
CA ASN A 108 20.91 6.15 11.28
C ASN A 108 19.99 6.14 10.08
N HIS A 109 20.16 5.21 9.17
CA HIS A 109 19.18 4.92 8.12
C HIS A 109 18.01 4.12 8.70
N MET A 110 16.79 4.42 8.24
CA MET A 110 15.64 3.64 8.64
C MET A 110 15.70 2.24 8.05
N SER A 111 15.58 1.24 8.91
CA SER A 111 15.44 -0.17 8.53
C SER A 111 13.98 -0.49 8.16
N PRO A 112 13.71 -1.67 7.55
CA PRO A 112 12.36 -2.18 7.39
C PRO A 112 11.58 -2.22 8.71
N ASP A 113 12.23 -2.57 9.82
CA ASP A 113 11.63 -2.61 11.16
C ASP A 113 11.25 -1.21 11.64
N ASP A 114 12.06 -0.19 11.37
CA ASP A 114 11.74 1.19 11.70
C ASP A 114 10.47 1.65 10.96
N HIS A 115 10.38 1.36 9.66
CA HIS A 115 9.20 1.69 8.85
C HIS A 115 7.97 0.93 9.32
N TYR A 116 8.10 -0.36 9.59
CA TYR A 116 7.01 -1.17 10.10
C TYR A 116 6.54 -0.71 11.48
N GLN A 117 7.47 -0.35 12.37
CA GLN A 117 7.12 0.19 13.67
C GLN A 117 6.44 1.57 13.56
N ASP A 118 6.84 2.41 12.61
CA ASP A 118 6.18 3.69 12.35
C ASP A 118 4.76 3.48 11.77
N LEU A 119 4.57 2.48 10.90
CA LEU A 119 3.25 2.08 10.43
C LEU A 119 2.32 1.74 11.61
N LYS A 120 2.78 0.92 12.56
CA LYS A 120 2.00 0.56 13.75
C LYS A 120 1.65 1.78 14.61
N ARG A 121 2.53 2.76 14.72
CA ARG A 121 2.26 4.03 15.43
C ARG A 121 1.13 4.81 14.77
N ILE A 122 1.11 4.90 13.43
CA ILE A 122 0.04 5.57 12.69
C ILE A 122 -1.27 4.79 12.79
N ILE A 123 -1.25 3.46 12.67
CA ILE A 123 -2.43 2.62 12.88
C ILE A 123 -3.00 2.85 14.28
N SER A 124 -2.16 2.83 15.32
CA SER A 124 -2.56 3.09 16.70
C SER A 124 -3.20 4.48 16.88
N ALA A 125 -2.68 5.50 16.18
CA ALA A 125 -3.27 6.83 16.20
C ALA A 125 -4.64 6.91 15.50
N ALA A 126 -4.91 5.98 14.54
CA ALA A 126 -6.14 5.91 13.77
C ALA A 126 -7.22 5.02 14.40
N THR A 127 -6.81 3.99 15.12
CA THR A 127 -7.70 2.97 15.71
C THR A 127 -8.80 3.59 16.58
N GLY A 128 -10.03 3.13 16.39
CA GLY A 128 -11.22 3.63 17.08
C GLY A 128 -11.74 4.98 16.57
N LYS A 129 -11.16 5.52 15.49
CA LYS A 129 -11.58 6.77 14.85
C LYS A 129 -11.97 6.58 13.39
N ALA A 130 -11.15 5.92 12.59
CA ALA A 130 -11.49 5.53 11.23
C ALA A 130 -12.67 4.55 11.23
N HIS A 131 -13.46 4.55 10.16
CA HIS A 131 -14.48 3.53 9.93
C HIS A 131 -13.83 2.19 9.61
N ARG A 132 -12.80 2.22 8.74
CA ARG A 132 -12.01 1.06 8.34
C ARG A 132 -10.56 1.49 8.14
N ILE A 133 -9.62 0.59 8.43
CA ILE A 133 -8.19 0.80 8.20
C ILE A 133 -7.70 -0.25 7.20
N ASN A 134 -7.10 0.23 6.12
CA ASN A 134 -6.45 -0.56 5.10
C ASN A 134 -4.98 -0.18 5.02
N VAL A 135 -4.10 -1.16 4.85
CA VAL A 135 -2.66 -0.94 4.73
C VAL A 135 -2.21 -1.29 3.33
N ILE A 136 -1.43 -0.43 2.71
CA ILE A 136 -0.79 -0.66 1.42
C ILE A 136 0.72 -0.68 1.63
N MET A 137 1.32 -1.84 1.43
CA MET A 137 2.77 -2.03 1.41
C MET A 137 3.17 -2.49 0.01
N PRO A 138 3.72 -1.61 -0.84
CA PRO A 138 4.16 -2.00 -2.19
C PRO A 138 5.11 -3.19 -2.17
N PHE A 139 5.98 -3.27 -1.15
CA PHE A 139 6.73 -4.46 -0.79
C PHE A 139 6.25 -4.96 0.57
N LEU A 140 5.81 -6.23 0.64
CA LEU A 140 5.28 -6.80 1.87
C LEU A 140 6.42 -7.01 2.88
N TYR A 141 6.28 -6.44 4.08
CA TYR A 141 7.23 -6.61 5.18
C TYR A 141 7.40 -8.09 5.53
N GLU A 142 8.66 -8.53 5.68
CA GLU A 142 9.07 -9.91 5.97
C GLU A 142 8.54 -10.97 4.99
N SER A 143 8.19 -10.59 3.74
CA SER A 143 7.58 -11.53 2.79
C SER A 143 8.45 -12.73 2.43
N ARG A 144 9.78 -12.62 2.58
CA ARG A 144 10.72 -13.74 2.37
C ARG A 144 10.68 -14.77 3.49
N GLN A 145 10.25 -14.37 4.70
CA GLN A 145 10.07 -15.25 5.86
C GLN A 145 8.63 -15.79 5.93
N HIS A 146 8.19 -16.41 4.83
CA HIS A 146 6.83 -16.91 4.62
C HIS A 146 6.62 -18.36 5.07
N LYS A 147 7.67 -19.10 5.35
CA LYS A 147 7.62 -20.50 5.80
C LYS A 147 8.68 -20.79 6.84
N ARG A 148 8.41 -21.78 7.68
CA ARG A 148 9.33 -22.28 8.71
C ARG A 148 9.81 -23.68 8.31
N THR A 149 11.12 -23.88 8.27
CA THR A 149 11.72 -25.19 7.92
C THR A 149 12.40 -25.87 9.11
N LYS A 150 12.84 -25.08 10.08
CA LYS A 150 13.54 -25.56 11.29
C LYS A 150 13.13 -24.71 12.51
N ARG A 151 14.09 -24.38 13.36
CA ARG A 151 13.90 -23.51 14.55
C ARG A 151 14.06 -22.05 14.14
N GLU A 152 13.16 -21.59 13.29
CA GLU A 152 13.15 -20.25 12.70
C GLU A 152 11.90 -19.50 13.18
N SER A 153 11.96 -18.19 13.19
CA SER A 153 10.76 -17.37 13.32
C SER A 153 9.89 -17.46 12.05
N LEU A 154 8.66 -16.98 12.13
CA LEU A 154 7.74 -16.89 11.00
C LEU A 154 7.22 -15.45 10.91
N ASP A 155 8.14 -14.54 10.58
CA ASP A 155 7.94 -13.12 10.80
C ASP A 155 6.88 -12.51 9.89
N CYS A 156 6.72 -13.02 8.66
CA CYS A 156 5.66 -12.57 7.78
C CYS A 156 4.26 -12.84 8.39
N ALA A 157 4.03 -14.04 8.90
CA ALA A 157 2.75 -14.39 9.52
C ALA A 157 2.49 -13.56 10.78
N LEU A 158 3.51 -13.43 11.64
CA LEU A 158 3.42 -12.62 12.86
C LEU A 158 3.10 -11.15 12.54
N ALA A 159 3.74 -10.59 11.52
CA ALA A 159 3.48 -9.21 11.10
C ALA A 159 2.05 -9.02 10.60
N LEU A 160 1.52 -9.96 9.80
CA LEU A 160 0.14 -9.91 9.32
C LEU A 160 -0.86 -10.03 10.47
N GLU A 161 -0.64 -10.99 11.39
CA GLU A 161 -1.47 -11.17 12.59
C GLU A 161 -1.44 -9.92 13.48
N GLU A 162 -0.29 -9.31 13.69
CA GLU A 162 -0.15 -8.09 14.48
C GLU A 162 -0.95 -6.94 13.89
N LEU A 163 -0.86 -6.70 12.58
CA LEU A 163 -1.64 -5.64 11.92
C LEU A 163 -3.15 -5.88 12.05
N THR A 164 -3.60 -7.11 11.84
CA THR A 164 -5.03 -7.45 11.97
C THR A 164 -5.51 -7.33 13.41
N ALA A 165 -4.71 -7.72 14.39
CA ALA A 165 -5.01 -7.53 15.81
C ALA A 165 -5.08 -6.04 16.20
N MET A 166 -4.38 -5.16 15.47
CA MET A 166 -4.48 -3.71 15.64
C MET A 166 -5.71 -3.08 14.95
N GLY A 167 -6.54 -3.88 14.25
CA GLY A 167 -7.76 -3.43 13.59
C GLY A 167 -7.59 -3.10 12.11
N VAL A 168 -6.53 -3.58 11.46
CA VAL A 168 -6.40 -3.52 9.99
C VAL A 168 -7.32 -4.57 9.38
N GLU A 169 -8.23 -4.15 8.49
CA GLU A 169 -9.18 -5.03 7.83
C GLU A 169 -8.64 -5.59 6.50
N ASN A 170 -7.87 -4.80 5.76
CA ASN A 170 -7.29 -5.22 4.49
C ASN A 170 -5.81 -4.85 4.40
N ILE A 171 -5.03 -5.77 3.86
CA ILE A 171 -3.61 -5.58 3.53
C ILE A 171 -3.45 -5.74 2.03
N ILE A 172 -2.87 -4.74 1.38
CA ILE A 172 -2.67 -4.67 -0.07
C ILE A 172 -1.18 -4.62 -0.34
N THR A 173 -0.70 -5.48 -1.22
CA THR A 173 0.70 -5.52 -1.66
C THR A 173 0.81 -5.83 -3.14
N PHE A 174 2.03 -5.74 -3.69
CA PHE A 174 2.32 -6.17 -5.05
C PHE A 174 3.29 -7.34 -5.01
N ASP A 175 3.02 -8.36 -5.82
CA ASP A 175 3.90 -9.51 -6.06
C ASP A 175 4.44 -10.11 -4.75
N ALA A 176 3.53 -10.55 -3.89
CA ALA A 176 3.92 -11.20 -2.63
C ALA A 176 4.80 -12.42 -2.93
N HIS A 177 5.96 -12.50 -2.30
CA HIS A 177 6.94 -13.58 -2.52
C HIS A 177 6.33 -15.00 -2.46
N ASP A 178 5.35 -15.18 -1.59
CA ASP A 178 4.47 -16.35 -1.57
C ASP A 178 3.05 -15.90 -1.19
N PRO A 179 2.08 -15.93 -2.10
CA PRO A 179 0.72 -15.46 -1.82
C PRO A 179 -0.01 -16.28 -0.74
N ARG A 180 0.52 -17.46 -0.37
CA ARG A 180 -0.05 -18.29 0.72
C ARG A 180 0.12 -17.68 2.11
N VAL A 181 0.89 -16.59 2.25
CA VAL A 181 0.99 -15.84 3.52
C VAL A 181 -0.37 -15.34 3.99
N GLN A 182 -1.34 -15.13 3.09
CA GLN A 182 -2.72 -14.79 3.42
C GLN A 182 -3.40 -15.82 4.37
N ASN A 183 -2.92 -17.07 4.38
CA ASN A 183 -3.46 -18.10 5.26
C ASN A 183 -3.20 -17.81 6.76
N ALA A 184 -2.28 -16.89 7.09
CA ALA A 184 -2.09 -16.45 8.46
C ALA A 184 -3.23 -15.57 8.99
N ILE A 185 -3.99 -14.94 8.10
CA ILE A 185 -5.07 -14.02 8.44
C ILE A 185 -6.38 -14.35 7.70
N PRO A 186 -6.95 -15.55 7.89
CA PRO A 186 -8.05 -16.08 7.07
C PRO A 186 -9.36 -15.29 7.20
N LEU A 187 -9.48 -14.43 8.19
CA LEU A 187 -10.68 -13.59 8.43
C LEU A 187 -10.50 -12.13 8.02
N SER A 188 -9.35 -11.77 7.45
CA SER A 188 -9.02 -10.41 7.00
C SER A 188 -8.75 -10.39 5.51
N GLY A 189 -8.95 -9.22 4.88
CA GLY A 189 -8.66 -9.05 3.46
C GLY A 189 -7.16 -9.03 3.21
N PHE A 190 -6.72 -9.76 2.18
CA PHE A 190 -5.35 -9.71 1.68
C PHE A 190 -5.38 -9.72 0.15
N ASP A 191 -4.85 -8.67 -0.45
CA ASP A 191 -4.77 -8.52 -1.89
C ASP A 191 -3.30 -8.40 -2.34
N SER A 192 -2.84 -9.34 -3.14
CA SER A 192 -1.56 -9.25 -3.84
C SER A 192 -1.83 -9.03 -5.33
N PHE A 193 -1.39 -7.89 -5.85
CA PHE A 193 -1.54 -7.54 -7.26
C PHE A 193 -0.29 -7.93 -8.04
N ASP A 194 -0.48 -8.69 -9.12
CA ASP A 194 0.59 -9.08 -10.03
C ASP A 194 0.83 -7.97 -11.06
N PRO A 195 2.03 -7.35 -11.11
CA PRO A 195 2.32 -6.23 -11.99
C PRO A 195 2.64 -6.56 -13.46
N PRO A 196 2.82 -7.82 -13.93
CA PRO A 196 3.28 -8.13 -15.28
C PRO A 196 2.48 -7.41 -16.39
N TYR A 197 1.16 -7.37 -16.25
CA TYR A 197 0.31 -6.68 -17.24
C TYR A 197 0.66 -5.18 -17.35
N GLN A 198 0.90 -4.52 -16.24
CA GLN A 198 1.25 -3.09 -16.23
C GLN A 198 2.66 -2.85 -16.77
N PHE A 199 3.60 -3.76 -16.49
CA PHE A 199 4.94 -3.71 -17.08
C PHE A 199 4.90 -3.91 -18.59
N MET A 200 4.17 -4.90 -19.08
CA MET A 200 4.00 -5.12 -20.52
C MET A 200 3.37 -3.90 -21.20
N LYS A 201 2.32 -3.34 -20.61
CA LYS A 201 1.69 -2.13 -21.12
C LYS A 201 2.64 -0.93 -21.17
N ALA A 202 3.46 -0.76 -20.14
CA ALA A 202 4.47 0.29 -20.09
C ALA A 202 5.58 0.05 -21.12
N LEU A 203 6.01 -1.19 -21.29
CA LEU A 203 7.01 -1.59 -22.29
C LEU A 203 6.56 -1.26 -23.71
N PHE A 204 5.36 -1.65 -24.10
CA PHE A 204 4.80 -1.34 -25.43
C PHE A 204 4.64 0.17 -25.66
N LYS A 205 4.37 0.92 -24.60
CA LYS A 205 4.30 2.37 -24.68
C LYS A 205 5.69 3.01 -24.85
N ALA A 206 6.70 2.46 -24.17
CA ALA A 206 8.08 2.98 -24.20
C ALA A 206 8.82 2.58 -25.48
N VAL A 207 8.49 1.43 -26.05
CA VAL A 207 9.11 0.87 -27.26
C VAL A 207 8.01 0.52 -28.28
N PRO A 208 7.48 1.53 -29.01
CA PRO A 208 6.32 1.31 -29.92
C PRO A 208 6.59 0.31 -31.03
N ASP A 209 7.85 0.19 -31.46
CA ASP A 209 8.26 -0.71 -32.57
C ASP A 209 8.73 -2.09 -32.06
N LEU A 210 8.43 -2.44 -30.81
CA LEU A 210 8.79 -3.75 -30.24
C LEU A 210 8.07 -4.87 -30.97
N ILE A 211 8.85 -5.76 -31.58
CA ILE A 211 8.33 -6.98 -32.20
C ILE A 211 8.35 -8.11 -31.15
N VAL A 212 7.16 -8.67 -30.90
CA VAL A 212 7.00 -9.75 -29.92
C VAL A 212 7.01 -11.08 -30.63
N ASP A 213 8.20 -11.60 -30.86
CA ASP A 213 8.43 -12.95 -31.40
C ASP A 213 9.71 -13.54 -30.78
N LYS A 214 10.00 -14.79 -31.10
CA LYS A 214 11.15 -15.53 -30.55
C LYS A 214 12.52 -15.02 -31.02
N GLU A 215 12.56 -14.20 -32.05
CA GLU A 215 13.80 -13.69 -32.64
C GLU A 215 14.14 -12.31 -32.07
N HIS A 216 13.13 -11.54 -31.66
CA HIS A 216 13.31 -10.13 -31.28
C HIS A 216 13.11 -9.87 -29.77
N LEU A 217 12.43 -10.77 -29.03
CA LEU A 217 12.19 -10.60 -27.59
C LEU A 217 12.56 -11.85 -26.81
N MET A 218 13.40 -11.66 -25.81
CA MET A 218 13.76 -12.68 -24.82
C MET A 218 13.45 -12.21 -23.43
N ILE A 219 12.71 -13.02 -22.67
CA ILE A 219 12.48 -12.79 -21.23
C ILE A 219 13.46 -13.67 -20.46
N ILE A 220 14.22 -13.07 -19.56
CA ILE A 220 15.24 -13.75 -18.76
C ILE A 220 14.83 -13.68 -17.30
N SER A 221 14.69 -14.85 -16.66
CA SER A 221 14.57 -14.94 -15.21
C SER A 221 15.93 -14.72 -14.54
N PRO A 222 16.04 -13.89 -13.49
CA PRO A 222 17.31 -13.66 -12.79
C PRO A 222 17.80 -14.89 -12.02
N ASP A 223 16.88 -15.76 -11.56
CA ASP A 223 17.18 -16.99 -10.84
C ASP A 223 16.05 -18.01 -10.98
N GLU A 224 16.22 -19.20 -10.40
CA GLU A 224 15.24 -20.27 -10.44
C GLU A 224 13.93 -19.91 -9.71
N GLY A 225 14.02 -19.14 -8.63
CA GLY A 225 12.85 -18.70 -7.84
C GLY A 225 11.92 -17.77 -8.61
N ALA A 226 12.46 -16.96 -9.51
CA ALA A 226 11.70 -16.02 -10.33
C ALA A 226 11.16 -16.62 -11.66
N MET A 227 11.41 -17.92 -11.95
CA MET A 227 10.96 -18.55 -13.18
C MET A 227 9.45 -18.49 -13.39
N HIS A 228 8.66 -18.62 -12.33
CA HIS A 228 7.20 -18.55 -12.42
C HIS A 228 6.68 -17.18 -12.87
N SER A 229 7.43 -16.12 -12.59
CA SER A 229 7.06 -14.76 -13.02
C SER A 229 7.50 -14.43 -14.43
N ALA A 230 8.37 -15.27 -15.04
CA ALA A 230 8.89 -15.09 -16.40
C ALA A 230 8.11 -15.91 -17.46
N VAL A 231 7.24 -16.81 -17.04
CA VAL A 231 6.40 -17.69 -17.89
C VAL A 231 4.96 -17.19 -17.89
#